data_e6525fb364b74e5868c337b3f46034b0
#
_entry.id   e6525fb364b74e5868c337b3f46034b0
#
_cell.length_a   1.000
_cell.length_b   1.000
_cell.length_c   1.000
_cell.angle_alpha   90.00
_cell.angle_beta   90.00
_cell.angle_gamma   90.00
#
_symmetry.space_group_name_H-M   'P 1'
#
loop_
_entity.id
_entity.type
_entity.pdbx_description
1 polymer ?
#
loop_
_entity_poly.entity_id
_entity_poly.type
_entity_poly.pdbx_seq_one_letter_code
_entity_poly.pdbx_strand_id
1 'polypeptide(L)'
;MPTREIPHQEWNNFFDSFSRQHEGWLATLEIFGAEIGAQEEAHELPLEGVSIASGTNEPEAIAISIGKSPENHLSHTIAKPARVWLEQTDEGANAALEIESEDETKTLLRFRSPVPPEFVDGVVLDRAG
;
A
#
# COMPACT_ATOMS: atom_id res chain seq x y z
N MET A 1 -17.70 2.01 -3.75
CA MET A 1 -16.37 2.12 -4.34
C MET A 1 -15.93 0.79 -4.89
N PRO A 2 -15.43 0.76 -6.11
CA PRO A 2 -15.00 -0.52 -6.67
C PRO A 2 -13.82 -1.09 -5.92
N THR A 3 -13.86 -2.39 -5.73
CA THR A 3 -12.78 -3.12 -5.09
C THR A 3 -12.42 -4.28 -6.00
N ARG A 4 -11.13 -4.45 -6.26
CA ARG A 4 -10.66 -5.47 -7.17
C ARG A 4 -9.59 -6.30 -6.50
N GLU A 5 -9.71 -7.61 -6.61
CA GLU A 5 -8.67 -8.48 -6.10
C GLU A 5 -7.55 -8.60 -7.13
N ILE A 6 -6.31 -8.53 -6.67
CA ILE A 6 -5.15 -8.66 -7.54
C ILE A 6 -4.72 -10.12 -7.52
N PRO A 7 -4.77 -10.83 -8.66
CA PRO A 7 -4.35 -12.23 -8.67
C PRO A 7 -2.89 -12.37 -8.27
N HIS A 8 -2.59 -13.46 -7.60
CA HIS A 8 -1.26 -13.69 -7.05
C HIS A 8 -0.18 -13.56 -8.12
N GLN A 9 -0.41 -14.10 -9.29
CA GLN A 9 0.59 -14.07 -10.35
C GLN A 9 0.85 -12.66 -10.88
N GLU A 10 0.00 -11.70 -10.54
CA GLU A 10 0.19 -10.33 -10.98
C GLU A 10 0.83 -9.45 -9.91
N TRP A 11 1.08 -10.00 -8.72
CA TRP A 11 1.54 -9.19 -7.60
C TRP A 11 2.83 -8.43 -7.91
N ASN A 12 3.83 -9.10 -8.47
CA ASN A 12 5.11 -8.45 -8.75
C ASN A 12 4.94 -7.25 -9.66
N ASN A 13 4.26 -7.44 -10.78
CA ASN A 13 4.05 -6.35 -11.71
C ASN A 13 3.16 -5.27 -11.13
N PHE A 14 2.16 -5.68 -10.39
CA PHE A 14 1.25 -4.74 -9.77
C PHE A 14 1.96 -3.85 -8.75
N PHE A 15 2.72 -4.45 -7.84
CA PHE A 15 3.39 -3.67 -6.81
C PHE A 15 4.48 -2.77 -7.40
N ASP A 16 5.14 -3.22 -8.44
CA ASP A 16 6.15 -2.41 -9.10
C ASP A 16 5.53 -1.14 -9.70
N SER A 17 4.44 -1.31 -10.43
CA SER A 17 3.71 -0.20 -11.02
C SER A 17 3.10 0.71 -9.96
N PHE A 18 2.47 0.09 -8.98
CA PHE A 18 1.80 0.80 -7.89
C PHE A 18 2.78 1.68 -7.14
N SER A 19 3.96 1.13 -6.86
CA SER A 19 4.99 1.87 -6.13
C SER A 19 5.48 3.07 -6.91
N ARG A 20 5.71 2.88 -8.21
CA ARG A 20 6.19 3.97 -9.04
C ARG A 20 5.15 5.08 -9.18
N GLN A 21 3.88 4.70 -9.25
CA GLN A 21 2.80 5.67 -9.44
C GLN A 21 2.52 6.47 -8.18
N HIS A 22 2.82 5.90 -7.02
CA HIS A 22 2.40 6.51 -5.76
C HIS A 22 3.55 6.87 -4.84
N GLU A 23 4.76 6.87 -5.36
CA GLU A 23 5.92 7.24 -4.56
C GLU A 23 5.75 8.68 -4.07
N GLY A 24 5.86 8.88 -2.77
CA GLY A 24 5.72 10.21 -2.19
C GLY A 24 4.31 10.58 -1.79
N TRP A 25 3.32 9.79 -2.17
CA TRP A 25 1.94 10.08 -1.76
C TRP A 25 1.81 9.87 -0.25
N LEU A 26 1.08 10.76 0.41
CA LEU A 26 0.84 10.60 1.83
C LEU A 26 -0.13 9.46 2.08
N ALA A 27 0.26 8.57 2.93
CA ALA A 27 -0.50 7.36 3.20
C ALA A 27 -0.56 7.07 4.68
N THR A 28 -1.63 6.41 5.09
CA THR A 28 -1.81 5.95 6.46
C THR A 28 -1.82 4.43 6.44
N LEU A 29 -1.01 3.84 7.30
CA LEU A 29 -0.88 2.39 7.38
C LEU A 29 -1.55 1.90 8.65
N GLU A 30 -2.54 1.03 8.49
CA GLU A 30 -3.30 0.47 9.61
C GLU A 30 -3.30 -1.04 9.56
N ILE A 31 -3.28 -1.66 10.73
CA ILE A 31 -3.30 -3.11 10.84
C ILE A 31 -4.49 -3.51 11.68
N PHE A 32 -5.25 -4.48 11.19
CA PHE A 32 -6.43 -5.00 11.88
C PHE A 32 -6.22 -6.47 12.16
N GLY A 33 -6.31 -6.86 13.41
CA GLY A 33 -6.16 -8.25 13.80
C GLY A 33 -7.17 -8.63 14.84
N ALA A 34 -7.43 -9.95 14.96
CA ALA A 34 -8.44 -10.45 15.88
C ALA A 34 -8.09 -10.10 17.32
N GLU A 35 -6.82 -10.11 17.66
CA GLU A 35 -6.41 -9.89 19.03
C GLU A 35 -5.99 -8.46 19.30
N ILE A 36 -5.40 -7.81 18.32
CA ILE A 36 -4.88 -6.45 18.53
C ILE A 36 -5.89 -5.37 18.18
N GLY A 37 -6.98 -5.73 17.50
CA GLY A 37 -7.92 -4.75 17.01
C GLY A 37 -7.31 -3.92 15.89
N ALA A 38 -7.66 -2.65 15.85
CA ALA A 38 -7.16 -1.74 14.82
C ALA A 38 -6.01 -0.92 15.38
N GLN A 39 -4.87 -0.92 14.69
CA GLN A 39 -3.71 -0.15 15.10
C GLN A 39 -3.18 0.65 13.93
N GLU A 40 -2.92 1.93 14.17
CA GLU A 40 -2.33 2.78 13.16
C GLU A 40 -0.82 2.74 13.30
N GLU A 41 -0.13 2.26 12.28
CA GLU A 41 1.33 2.14 12.33
C GLU A 41 2.02 3.38 11.78
N ALA A 42 1.41 4.05 10.82
CA ALA A 42 1.96 5.27 10.25
C ALA A 42 0.80 6.16 9.84
N HIS A 43 0.94 7.44 10.06
CA HIS A 43 -0.13 8.41 9.77
C HIS A 43 0.38 9.46 8.78
N GLU A 44 -0.16 9.43 7.58
CA GLU A 44 0.11 10.45 6.54
C GLU A 44 1.59 10.67 6.32
N LEU A 45 2.31 9.58 6.11
CA LEU A 45 3.72 9.64 5.74
C LEU A 45 3.85 9.29 4.25
N PRO A 46 4.89 9.81 3.60
CA PRO A 46 5.06 9.53 2.16
C PRO A 46 5.40 8.06 1.92
N LEU A 47 4.74 7.49 0.95
CA LEU A 47 4.97 6.11 0.58
C LEU A 47 6.29 5.98 -0.15
N GLU A 48 7.10 5.02 0.25
CA GLU A 48 8.32 4.72 -0.47
C GLU A 48 8.09 3.61 -1.48
N GLY A 49 7.40 2.57 -1.07
CA GLY A 49 7.07 1.51 -2.01
C GLY A 49 6.49 0.28 -1.33
N VAL A 50 5.94 -0.59 -2.17
CA VAL A 50 5.44 -1.89 -1.75
C VAL A 50 6.11 -2.92 -2.63
N SER A 51 6.65 -3.97 -2.05
CA SER A 51 7.36 -4.98 -2.82
C SER A 51 7.18 -6.35 -2.22
N ILE A 52 7.50 -7.37 -3.02
CA ILE A 52 7.47 -8.74 -2.55
C ILE A 52 8.88 -9.11 -2.09
N ALA A 53 8.96 -9.63 -0.88
CA ALA A 53 10.21 -10.11 -0.32
C ALA A 53 10.11 -11.62 -0.18
N SER A 54 11.05 -12.33 -0.78
CA SER A 54 11.07 -13.78 -0.64
C SER A 54 12.51 -14.23 -0.67
N GLY A 55 12.81 -15.19 0.19
CA GLY A 55 14.14 -15.77 0.25
C GLY A 55 14.13 -17.17 -0.28
N THR A 56 15.29 -17.73 -0.39
CA THR A 56 15.44 -19.08 -0.93
C THR A 56 14.70 -20.10 -0.08
N ASN A 57 14.78 -19.96 1.22
CA ASN A 57 14.14 -20.89 2.15
C ASN A 57 13.07 -20.23 2.98
N GLU A 58 12.55 -19.09 2.53
CA GLU A 58 11.57 -18.36 3.31
C GLU A 58 10.30 -18.16 2.53
N PRO A 59 9.15 -18.15 3.21
CA PRO A 59 7.91 -17.91 2.52
C PRO A 59 7.86 -16.50 1.98
N GLU A 60 7.01 -16.32 0.99
CA GLU A 60 6.78 -15.03 0.40
C GLU A 60 6.21 -14.07 1.43
N ALA A 61 6.62 -12.81 1.35
CA ALA A 61 6.12 -11.76 2.22
C ALA A 61 5.96 -10.49 1.40
N ILE A 62 5.15 -9.57 1.90
CA ILE A 62 4.98 -8.27 1.26
C ILE A 62 5.52 -7.22 2.21
N ALA A 63 6.37 -6.35 1.70
CA ALA A 63 6.99 -5.30 2.50
C ALA A 63 6.49 -3.94 2.07
N ILE A 64 6.07 -3.13 3.02
CA ILE A 64 5.63 -1.75 2.79
C ILE A 64 6.64 -0.83 3.46
N SER A 65 7.21 0.08 2.67
CA SER A 65 8.15 1.06 3.20
C SER A 65 7.51 2.44 3.11
N ILE A 66 7.51 3.16 4.22
CA ILE A 66 6.83 4.44 4.29
C ILE A 66 7.62 5.38 5.21
N GLY A 67 7.66 6.66 4.86
CA GLY A 67 8.42 7.64 5.63
C GLY A 67 9.35 8.43 4.75
N LYS A 68 9.81 9.57 5.24
CA LYS A 68 10.64 10.46 4.42
C LYS A 68 12.05 10.65 4.93
N SER A 69 12.39 10.12 6.10
CA SER A 69 13.72 10.27 6.64
C SER A 69 14.02 9.07 7.51
N PRO A 70 15.29 8.82 7.83
CA PRO A 70 15.61 7.68 8.68
C PRO A 70 14.87 7.71 10.03
N GLU A 71 14.64 8.88 10.58
CA GLU A 71 13.93 8.99 11.85
C GLU A 71 12.44 8.70 11.72
N ASN A 72 11.87 8.94 10.56
CA ASN A 72 10.44 8.75 10.32
C ASN A 72 10.15 7.64 9.34
N HIS A 73 11.03 6.67 9.26
CA HIS A 73 10.90 5.60 8.29
C HIS A 73 10.38 4.34 8.96
N LEU A 74 9.38 3.73 8.35
CA LEU A 74 8.82 2.48 8.83
C LEU A 74 8.82 1.47 7.69
N SER A 75 9.27 0.27 7.99
CA SER A 75 9.20 -0.83 7.05
C SER A 75 8.37 -1.92 7.71
N HIS A 76 7.22 -2.23 7.13
CA HIS A 76 6.31 -3.22 7.69
C HIS A 76 6.25 -4.43 6.76
N THR A 77 6.51 -5.60 7.32
CA THR A 77 6.52 -6.83 6.55
C THR A 77 5.30 -7.66 6.90
N ILE A 78 4.56 -8.07 5.87
CA ILE A 78 3.37 -8.88 6.03
C ILE A 78 3.75 -10.30 5.67
N ALA A 79 3.75 -11.18 6.66
CA ALA A 79 4.11 -12.58 6.47
C ALA A 79 2.92 -13.35 5.94
N LYS A 80 3.18 -14.30 5.07
CA LYS A 80 2.16 -15.22 4.54
C LYS A 80 0.95 -14.47 3.97
N PRO A 81 1.18 -13.55 3.04
CA PRO A 81 0.04 -12.84 2.45
C PRO A 81 -0.83 -13.79 1.65
N ALA A 82 -2.13 -13.68 1.83
CA ALA A 82 -3.07 -14.56 1.15
C ALA A 82 -3.81 -13.86 0.03
N ARG A 83 -4.22 -12.62 0.22
CA ARG A 83 -4.99 -11.88 -0.77
C ARG A 83 -4.59 -10.42 -0.77
N VAL A 84 -4.70 -9.82 -1.95
CA VAL A 84 -4.42 -8.39 -2.13
C VAL A 84 -5.62 -7.78 -2.83
N TRP A 85 -6.15 -6.69 -2.26
CA TRP A 85 -7.31 -5.99 -2.81
C TRP A 85 -6.95 -4.55 -3.06
N LEU A 86 -7.42 -4.02 -4.19
CA LEU A 86 -7.24 -2.61 -4.52
C LEU A 86 -8.59 -1.93 -4.49
N GLU A 87 -8.70 -0.87 -3.69
CA GLU A 87 -9.91 -0.06 -3.58
C GLU A 87 -9.73 1.18 -4.40
N GLN A 88 -10.69 1.48 -5.26
CA GLN A 88 -10.61 2.65 -6.14
C GLN A 88 -11.82 3.54 -5.96
N THR A 89 -11.64 4.83 -6.23
CA THR A 89 -12.76 5.76 -6.24
C THR A 89 -13.57 5.54 -7.51
N ASP A 90 -14.72 6.21 -7.57
CA ASP A 90 -15.57 6.12 -8.76
C ASP A 90 -14.89 6.66 -10.00
N GLU A 91 -13.94 7.56 -9.83
CA GLU A 91 -13.18 8.13 -10.93
C GLU A 91 -11.99 7.27 -11.34
N GLY A 92 -11.76 6.18 -10.64
CA GLY A 92 -10.66 5.29 -10.98
C GLY A 92 -9.35 5.57 -10.27
N ALA A 93 -9.33 6.47 -9.29
CA ALA A 93 -8.13 6.73 -8.52
C ALA A 93 -7.93 5.64 -7.48
N ASN A 94 -6.69 5.29 -7.22
CA ASN A 94 -6.37 4.30 -6.21
C ASN A 94 -6.51 4.93 -4.83
N ALA A 95 -7.43 4.41 -4.03
CA ALA A 95 -7.71 4.96 -2.71
C ALA A 95 -7.04 4.18 -1.59
N ALA A 96 -6.99 2.86 -1.71
CA ALA A 96 -6.44 2.03 -0.65
C ALA A 96 -5.99 0.69 -1.19
N LEU A 97 -5.02 0.12 -0.50
CA LEU A 97 -4.53 -1.22 -0.79
C LEU A 97 -4.72 -2.04 0.48
N GLU A 98 -5.41 -3.17 0.35
CA GLU A 98 -5.65 -4.05 1.49
C GLU A 98 -4.94 -5.37 1.25
N ILE A 99 -4.19 -5.83 2.24
CA ILE A 99 -3.46 -7.09 2.17
C ILE A 99 -3.90 -7.95 3.33
N GLU A 100 -4.43 -9.11 3.01
CA GLU A 100 -4.91 -10.06 4.01
C GLU A 100 -3.93 -11.21 4.15
N SER A 101 -3.55 -11.52 5.38
CA SER A 101 -2.64 -12.60 5.68
C SER A 101 -3.42 -13.89 5.95
N GLU A 102 -2.69 -15.02 5.95
CA GLU A 102 -3.33 -16.31 6.21
C GLU A 102 -3.91 -16.39 7.61
N ASP A 103 -3.38 -15.62 8.56
CA ASP A 103 -3.90 -15.59 9.93
C ASP A 103 -5.02 -14.58 10.11
N GLU A 104 -5.55 -14.07 9.00
CA GLU A 104 -6.68 -13.15 8.97
C GLU A 104 -6.36 -11.73 9.45
N THR A 105 -5.08 -11.43 9.62
CA THR A 105 -4.67 -10.07 9.87
C THR A 105 -4.76 -9.28 8.57
N LYS A 106 -5.30 -8.08 8.64
CA LYS A 106 -5.44 -7.21 7.46
C LYS A 106 -4.59 -5.98 7.61
N THR A 107 -3.88 -5.65 6.55
CA THR A 107 -3.07 -4.43 6.51
C THR A 107 -3.70 -3.52 5.47
N LEU A 108 -3.98 -2.29 5.88
CA LEU A 108 -4.64 -1.33 5.01
C LEU A 108 -3.74 -0.13 4.81
N LEU A 109 -3.43 0.16 3.55
CA LEU A 109 -2.64 1.32 3.19
C LEU A 109 -3.59 2.28 2.47
N ARG A 110 -3.91 3.40 3.11
CA ARG A 110 -4.87 4.36 2.57
C ARG A 110 -4.18 5.65 2.19
N PHE A 111 -4.55 6.21 1.05
CA PHE A 111 -3.99 7.47 0.60
C PHE A 111 -4.86 8.62 1.08
N ARG A 112 -4.19 9.71 1.42
CA ARG A 112 -4.87 10.87 1.95
C ARG A 112 -5.77 11.54 0.92
N SER A 113 -5.27 11.69 -0.30
CA SER A 113 -6.00 12.38 -1.36
C SER A 113 -5.87 11.61 -2.65
N PRO A 114 -6.73 10.60 -2.86
CA PRO A 114 -6.63 9.81 -4.09
C PRO A 114 -6.90 10.68 -5.32
N VAL A 115 -6.06 10.51 -6.34
CA VAL A 115 -6.24 11.20 -7.60
C VAL A 115 -6.20 10.18 -8.73
N PRO A 116 -6.86 10.47 -9.86
CA PRO A 116 -6.81 9.55 -11.00
C PRO A 116 -5.39 9.37 -11.51
N PRO A 117 -5.09 8.21 -12.12
CA PRO A 117 -3.73 7.95 -12.57
C PRO A 117 -3.18 8.98 -13.55
N GLU A 118 -4.01 9.59 -14.34
CA GLU A 118 -3.56 10.58 -15.31
C GLU A 118 -3.00 11.84 -14.65
N PHE A 119 -3.23 12.02 -13.35
CA PHE A 119 -2.70 13.17 -12.63
C PHE A 119 -1.51 12.82 -11.75
N VAL A 120 -1.09 11.57 -11.76
CA VAL A 120 -0.05 11.14 -10.83
C VAL A 120 1.30 11.74 -11.17
N ASP A 121 1.56 11.98 -12.42
CA ASP A 121 2.80 12.59 -12.82
C ASP A 121 2.82 14.02 -12.57
N GLY A 122 2.09 14.48 -12.00
CA GLY A 122 2.05 15.64 -11.59
C GLY A 122 1.99 16.74 -12.32
N VAL A 123 1.98 16.98 -12.71
CA VAL A 123 1.88 17.91 -13.26
C VAL A 123 1.22 18.76 -12.54
N VAL A 124 0.96 18.92 -12.01
CA VAL A 124 0.44 19.68 -11.46
C VAL A 124 0.09 20.09 -10.51
N LEU A 125 0.11 20.01 -10.24
CA LEU A 125 -0.23 20.35 -9.42
C LEU A 125 0.09 21.19 -8.67
N ASP A 126 0.55 21.41 -8.75
CA ASP A 126 0.80 22.08 -8.02
C ASP A 126 0.36 23.10 -7.76
N ARG A 127 0.01 23.35 -7.86
CA ARG A 127 -0.40 24.16 -7.62
C ARG A 127 -0.87 24.59 -6.86
N ALA A 128 -0.80 24.52 -6.69
CA ALA A 128 -1.15 24.94 -6.08
C ALA A 128 -1.21 25.38 -5.37
N GLY A 129 -0.96 25.35 -5.61
CA GLY A 129 -0.73 25.67 -4.68
C GLY A 129 -1.08 25.83 -3.99
#